data_e988aaab1f9ff1eff06344b3da21342c
#
_entry.id   e988aaab1f9ff1eff06344b3da21342c
#
_cell.length_a   1.000
_cell.length_b   1.000
_cell.length_c   1.000
_cell.angle_alpha   90.00
_cell.angle_beta   90.00
_cell.angle_gamma   90.00
#
_symmetry.space_group_name_H-M   'P 1'
#
loop_
_entity.id
_entity.type
_entity.pdbx_description
1 polymer ?
#
loop_
_entity_poly.entity_id
_entity_poly.type
_entity_poly.pdbx_seq_one_letter_code
_entity_poly.pdbx_strand_id
1 'polypeptide(L)' 'MKILIVEDEPDLRETIRISLVKEHFVVETAADYFSALDKVNDYDYDCILLDIMLPGGSGLDLLRELKHLHRSDSVLI' A
#
# COMPACT_ATOMS: atom_id res chain seq x y z
N MET A 1 9.21 10.79 4.61
CA MET A 1 7.93 10.38 4.01
C MET A 1 7.75 8.89 4.19
N LYS A 2 6.60 8.48 4.66
CA LYS A 2 6.29 7.07 4.93
C LYS A 2 5.36 6.53 3.84
N ILE A 3 5.77 5.44 3.19
CA ILE A 3 5.08 4.86 2.04
C ILE A 3 4.71 3.41 2.32
N LEU A 4 3.47 3.05 2.02
CA LEU A 4 3.02 1.66 2.01
C LEU A 4 2.95 1.18 0.55
N ILE A 5 3.58 0.05 0.26
CA ILE A 5 3.47 -0.63 -1.03
C ILE A 5 2.55 -1.82 -0.86
N VAL A 6 1.46 -1.85 -1.61
CA VAL A 6 0.49 -2.96 -1.62
C VAL A 6 0.61 -3.67 -2.96
N GLU A 7 1.35 -4.77 -2.98
CA GLU A 7 1.68 -5.52 -4.18
C GLU A 7 1.88 -6.99 -3.83
N ASP A 8 1.21 -7.90 -4.53
CA ASP A 8 1.28 -9.33 -4.26
C ASP A 8 2.48 -10.01 -4.92
N GLU A 9 3.01 -9.48 -6.01
CA GLU A 9 4.15 -10.08 -6.70
C GLU A 9 5.44 -9.73 -5.94
N PRO A 10 6.16 -10.75 -5.37
CA PRO A 10 7.26 -10.47 -4.45
C PRO A 10 8.46 -9.77 -5.08
N ASP A 11 8.81 -10.10 -6.32
CA ASP A 11 9.96 -9.49 -6.97
C ASP A 11 9.69 -8.03 -7.31
N LEU A 12 8.51 -7.72 -7.80
CA LEU A 12 8.12 -6.34 -8.08
C LEU A 12 8.02 -5.52 -6.80
N ARG A 13 7.40 -6.08 -5.76
CA ARG A 13 7.30 -5.43 -4.46
C ARG A 13 8.67 -5.07 -3.90
N GLU A 14 9.62 -6.01 -3.97
CA GLU A 14 10.97 -5.81 -3.45
C GLU A 14 11.75 -4.79 -4.30
N THR A 15 11.59 -4.81 -5.61
CA THR A 15 12.22 -3.84 -6.51
C THR A 15 11.76 -2.42 -6.19
N ILE A 16 10.46 -2.23 -6.00
CA ILE A 16 9.91 -0.92 -5.63
C ILE A 16 10.42 -0.49 -4.25
N ARG A 17 10.40 -1.41 -3.29
CA ARG A 17 10.88 -1.13 -1.92
C ARG A 17 12.32 -0.64 -1.92
N ILE A 18 13.21 -1.35 -2.59
CA ILE A 18 14.64 -1.00 -2.67
C ILE A 18 14.82 0.39 -3.29
N SER A 19 14.11 0.66 -4.38
CA SER A 19 14.19 1.95 -5.08
C SER A 19 13.79 3.11 -4.18
N LEU A 20 12.72 2.94 -3.41
CA LEU A 20 12.22 3.99 -2.53
C LEU A 20 13.11 4.16 -1.28
N VAL A 21 13.65 3.08 -0.75
CA VAL A 21 14.59 3.16 0.38
C VAL A 21 15.85 3.90 -0.03
N LYS A 22 16.33 3.74 -1.25
CA LYS A 22 17.47 4.50 -1.77
C LYS A 22 17.21 6.00 -1.79
N GLU A 23 15.97 6.42 -1.93
CA GLU A 23 15.56 7.82 -1.89
C GLU A 23 15.26 8.31 -0.46
N HIS A 24 15.65 7.51 0.54
CA HIS A 24 15.49 7.82 1.97
C HIS A 24 14.05 7.87 2.47
N PHE A 25 13.12 7.21 1.78
CA PHE A 25 11.75 7.04 2.29
C PHE A 25 11.69 5.89 3.30
N VAL A 26 10.78 6.01 4.25
CA VAL A 26 10.41 4.91 5.14
C VAL A 26 9.36 4.07 4.43
N VAL A 27 9.65 2.79 4.21
CA VAL A 27 8.82 1.94 3.36
C VAL A 27 8.32 0.73 4.14
N GLU A 28 7.01 0.48 4.08
CA GLU A 28 6.38 -0.74 4.54
C GLU A 28 5.68 -1.42 3.36
N THR A 29 5.46 -2.72 3.48
CA THR A 29 4.85 -3.50 2.40
C THR A 29 3.70 -4.35 2.91
N ALA A 30 2.75 -4.63 2.02
CA ALA A 30 1.68 -5.58 2.25
C ALA A 30 1.48 -6.39 0.97
N ALA A 31 1.25 -7.70 1.11
CA ALA A 31 1.16 -8.61 -0.02
C ALA A 31 -0.27 -8.96 -0.41
N ASP A 32 -1.26 -8.60 0.41
CA ASP A 32 -2.66 -8.95 0.18
C ASP A 32 -3.59 -7.90 0.81
N TYR A 33 -4.88 -8.07 0.54
CA TYR A 33 -5.93 -7.17 1.01
C TYR A 33 -5.94 -7.05 2.54
N PHE A 34 -5.94 -8.18 3.25
CA PHE A 34 -6.11 -8.17 4.71
C PHE A 34 -4.90 -7.55 5.42
N SER A 35 -3.70 -7.88 4.96
CA SER A 35 -2.48 -7.29 5.47
C SER A 35 -2.44 -5.78 5.25
N ALA A 36 -2.85 -5.32 4.06
CA ALA A 36 -2.92 -3.91 3.75
C ALA A 36 -3.95 -3.20 4.62
N LEU A 37 -5.12 -3.79 4.78
CA LEU A 37 -6.19 -3.22 5.59
C LEU A 37 -5.75 -3.04 7.05
N ASP A 38 -5.09 -4.05 7.62
CA ASP A 38 -4.55 -3.96 8.99
C ASP A 38 -3.56 -2.80 9.11
N LYS A 39 -2.67 -2.65 8.15
CA LYS A 39 -1.66 -1.58 8.19
C LYS A 39 -2.29 -0.20 8.06
N VAL A 40 -3.25 0.00 7.17
CA VAL A 40 -3.88 1.31 7.01
C VAL A 40 -4.78 1.67 8.19
N ASN A 41 -5.30 0.67 8.92
CA ASN A 41 -6.04 0.92 10.15
C ASN A 41 -5.13 1.31 11.31
N ASP A 42 -3.92 0.74 11.38
CA ASP A 42 -3.03 0.92 12.53
C ASP A 42 -2.06 2.08 12.36
N TYR A 43 -1.72 2.46 11.12
CA TYR A 43 -0.69 3.45 10.83
C TYR A 43 -1.14 4.46 9.80
N ASP A 44 -0.52 5.64 9.83
CA ASP A 44 -0.68 6.65 8.79
C ASP A 44 0.46 6.58 7.78
N TYR A 45 0.13 6.79 6.51
CA TYR A 45 1.09 6.82 5.41
C TYR A 45 0.94 8.10 4.61
N ASP A 46 2.06 8.65 4.16
CA ASP A 46 2.05 9.81 3.28
C ASP A 46 1.63 9.43 1.87
N CYS A 47 1.95 8.21 1.46
CA CYS A 47 1.58 7.68 0.15
C CYS A 47 1.33 6.17 0.24
N ILE A 48 0.33 5.71 -0.47
CA ILE A 48 0.01 4.28 -0.60
C ILE A 48 0.04 3.93 -2.08
N LEU A 49 0.98 3.08 -2.48
CA LEU A 49 1.06 2.53 -3.83
C LEU A 49 0.23 1.25 -3.86
N LEU A 50 -0.84 1.26 -4.65
CA LEU A 50 -1.88 0.23 -4.59
C LEU A 50 -1.99 -0.55 -5.89
N ASP A 51 -1.79 -1.87 -5.83
CA ASP A 51 -2.18 -2.78 -6.89
C ASP A 51 -3.67 -3.12 -6.76
N ILE A 52 -4.42 -2.95 -7.84
CA ILE A 52 -5.86 -3.21 -7.85
C ILE A 52 -6.16 -4.71 -7.74
N MET A 53 -5.28 -5.57 -8.25
CA MET A 53 -5.48 -7.02 -8.33
C MET A 53 -4.78 -7.72 -7.17
N LEU A 54 -5.44 -7.81 -6.01
CA LEU A 54 -4.86 -8.38 -4.80
C LEU A 54 -5.52 -9.70 -4.39
N PRO A 55 -4.76 -10.67 -3.84
CA PRO A 55 -5.35 -11.84 -3.19
C PRO A 55 -6.18 -11.45 -1.96
N GLY A 56 -7.26 -12.18 -1.72
CA GLY A 56 -8.13 -11.98 -0.55
C GLY A 56 -9.16 -10.88 -0.70
N GLY A 57 -9.11 -10.11 -1.77
CA GLY A 57 -9.98 -8.99 -2.07
C GLY A 57 -9.36 -8.14 -3.14
N SER A 58 -10.07 -7.15 -3.66
CA SER A 58 -9.53 -6.30 -4.71
C SER A 58 -8.92 -5.01 -4.12
N GLY A 59 -7.99 -4.42 -4.85
CA GLY A 59 -7.48 -3.10 -4.53
C GLY A 59 -8.58 -2.04 -4.57
N LEU A 60 -9.63 -2.26 -5.37
CA LEU A 60 -10.79 -1.37 -5.38
C LEU A 60 -11.54 -1.40 -4.05
N ASP A 61 -11.66 -2.58 -3.42
CA ASP A 61 -12.27 -2.69 -2.09
C ASP A 61 -11.43 -1.94 -1.04
N LEU A 62 -10.11 -2.06 -1.12
CA LEU A 62 -9.21 -1.32 -0.24
C LEU A 62 -9.35 0.18 -0.47
N LEU A 63 -9.46 0.61 -1.72
CA LEU A 63 -9.67 2.03 -2.05
C LEU A 63 -10.96 2.56 -1.45
N ARG A 64 -12.04 1.77 -1.47
CA ARG A 64 -13.30 2.14 -0.82
C ARG A 64 -13.13 2.33 0.68
N GLU A 65 -12.40 1.43 1.34
CA GLU A 65 -12.11 1.57 2.76
C GLU A 65 -11.27 2.83 3.05
N LEU A 66 -10.29 3.13 2.22
CA LEU A 66 -9.49 4.35 2.37
C LEU A 66 -10.32 5.61 2.19
N LYS A 67 -11.26 5.59 1.25
CA LYS A 67 -12.23 6.69 1.08
C LYS A 67 -13.11 6.85 2.32
N HIS A 68 -13.58 5.74 2.88
CA HIS A 68 -14.39 5.73 4.08
C HIS A 68 -13.64 6.33 5.28
N LEU A 69 -12.33 6.09 5.34
CA LEU A 69 -11.44 6.64 6.36
C LEU A 69 -10.91 8.04 6.02
N HIS A 70 -11.36 8.64 4.92
CA HIS A 70 -10.89 9.94 4.41
C HIS A 70 -9.37 9.97 4.10
N ARG A 71 -8.84 8.87 3.55
CA ARG A 71 -7.42 8.71 3.26
C ARG A 71 -7.11 8.44 1.78
N SER A 72 -8.10 8.59 0.89
CA SER A 72 -7.94 8.22 -0.52
C SER A 72 -7.04 9.16 -1.32
N ASP A 73 -6.84 10.39 -0.87
CA ASP A 73 -5.98 11.37 -1.53
C ASP A 73 -4.48 11.04 -1.42
N SER A 74 -4.12 10.10 -0.55
CA SER A 74 -2.75 9.61 -0.41
C SER A 74 -2.45 8.37 -1.28
N VAL A 75 -3.39 7.94 -2.13
CA VAL A 75 -3.29 6.69 -2.89
C VAL A 75 -2.87 6.93 -4.33
N LEU A 76 -1.88 6.15 -4.79
CA LEU A 76 -1.49 6.02 -6.20
C LEU A 76 -1.78 4.59 -6.67
N ILE A 77 -2.45 4.46 -7.79
CA ILE A 77 -2.84 3.17 -8.37
C ILE A 77 -1.88 2.76 -9.49
#